data_f95d536562811083aa0e79727994cba6
#
_entry.id   f95d536562811083aa0e79727994cba6
#
_cell.length_a   1.000
_cell.length_b   1.000
_cell.length_c   1.000
_cell.angle_alpha   90.00
_cell.angle_beta   90.00
_cell.angle_gamma   90.00
#
_symmetry.space_group_name_H-M   'P 1'
#
loop_
_entity.id
_entity.type
_entity.pdbx_description
1 polymer ?
#
loop_
_entity_poly.entity_id
_entity_poly.type
_entity_poly.pdbx_seq_one_letter_code
_entity_poly.pdbx_strand_id
1 'polypeptide(L)'
;MARLTQSKAEAVASLVMDGHSLVSACRQEKISRSSLYAKMQDDVELGNLIRRAQQQSAEKALEDVEVMYQDQLQGKKKYDPNVLRDYALHVRWKVGKEMPDQYGDAKSRAGVEGSDGTVRIVWEES
;
A
#
# COMPACT_ATOMS: atom_id res chain seq x y z
N MET A 1 -17.37 16.58 -11.71
CA MET A 1 -16.35 16.17 -10.73
C MET A 1 -15.97 17.37 -9.88
N ALA A 2 -15.85 17.19 -8.59
CA ALA A 2 -15.52 18.31 -7.72
C ALA A 2 -14.11 18.79 -7.99
N ARG A 3 -13.91 20.09 -7.77
CA ARG A 3 -12.61 20.68 -7.95
C ARG A 3 -11.67 20.21 -6.83
N LEU A 4 -10.44 19.91 -7.20
CA LEU A 4 -9.43 19.53 -6.22
C LEU A 4 -8.98 20.75 -5.43
N THR A 5 -9.12 20.69 -4.11
CA THR A 5 -8.66 21.72 -3.19
C THR A 5 -7.67 21.11 -2.23
N GLN A 6 -6.96 21.98 -1.50
CA GLN A 6 -6.04 21.50 -0.48
C GLN A 6 -6.76 20.67 0.56
N SER A 7 -7.94 21.10 0.97
CA SER A 7 -8.75 20.38 1.95
C SER A 7 -9.11 18.98 1.46
N LYS A 8 -9.50 18.85 0.18
CA LYS A 8 -9.83 17.54 -0.37
C LYS A 8 -8.61 16.65 -0.50
N ALA A 9 -7.47 17.23 -0.85
CA ALA A 9 -6.23 16.45 -0.95
C ALA A 9 -5.82 15.92 0.42
N GLU A 10 -5.97 16.72 1.47
CA GLU A 10 -5.68 16.27 2.82
C GLU A 10 -6.68 15.20 3.27
N ALA A 11 -7.94 15.32 2.87
CA ALA A 11 -8.94 14.31 3.17
C ALA A 11 -8.59 12.98 2.50
N VAL A 12 -8.10 13.01 1.26
CA VAL A 12 -7.64 11.81 0.60
C VAL A 12 -6.49 11.16 1.37
N ALA A 13 -5.51 11.95 1.80
CA ALA A 13 -4.39 11.43 2.58
C ALA A 13 -4.88 10.77 3.88
N SER A 14 -5.84 11.39 4.55
CA SER A 14 -6.40 10.85 5.78
C SER A 14 -7.09 9.51 5.52
N LEU A 15 -7.86 9.40 4.45
CA LEU A 15 -8.51 8.14 4.10
C LEU A 15 -7.49 7.06 3.78
N VAL A 16 -6.41 7.40 3.10
CA VAL A 16 -5.35 6.45 2.79
C VAL A 16 -4.70 5.97 4.09
N MET A 17 -4.46 6.84 5.04
CA MET A 17 -3.91 6.45 6.33
C MET A 17 -4.85 5.50 7.08
N ASP A 18 -6.15 5.65 6.88
CA ASP A 18 -7.13 4.77 7.50
C ASP A 18 -7.24 3.41 6.82
N GLY A 19 -6.53 3.21 5.72
CA GLY A 19 -6.48 1.93 5.05
C GLY A 19 -7.16 1.87 3.70
N HIS A 20 -7.73 2.98 3.23
CA HIS A 20 -8.32 3.00 1.89
C HIS A 20 -7.25 3.05 0.83
N SER A 21 -7.51 2.40 -0.32
CA SER A 21 -6.63 2.57 -1.47
C SER A 21 -6.78 3.99 -2.00
N LEU A 22 -5.81 4.42 -2.79
CA LEU A 22 -5.87 5.76 -3.37
C LEU A 22 -7.10 5.90 -4.26
N VAL A 23 -7.45 4.86 -5.00
CA VAL A 23 -8.65 4.85 -5.85
C VAL A 23 -9.90 5.06 -5.00
N SER A 24 -10.02 4.30 -3.92
CA SER A 24 -11.17 4.40 -3.04
C SER A 24 -11.27 5.77 -2.39
N ALA A 25 -10.13 6.29 -1.91
CA ALA A 25 -10.10 7.60 -1.26
C ALA A 25 -10.52 8.70 -2.23
N CYS A 26 -10.02 8.67 -3.46
CA CYS A 26 -10.41 9.65 -4.47
C CYS A 26 -11.90 9.57 -4.78
N ARG A 27 -12.43 8.35 -4.85
CA ARG A 27 -13.85 8.17 -5.13
C ARG A 27 -14.70 8.76 -4.00
N GLN A 28 -14.31 8.55 -2.77
CA GLN A 28 -15.06 9.09 -1.64
C GLN A 28 -15.05 10.60 -1.60
N GLU A 29 -13.94 11.22 -1.99
CA GLU A 29 -13.82 12.66 -2.03
C GLU A 29 -14.29 13.26 -3.35
N LYS A 30 -14.74 12.42 -4.27
CA LYS A 30 -15.31 12.82 -5.56
C LYS A 30 -14.33 13.61 -6.39
N ILE A 31 -13.09 13.17 -6.43
CA ILE A 31 -12.06 13.76 -7.29
C ILE A 31 -11.48 12.68 -8.18
N SER A 32 -10.91 13.08 -9.31
CA SER A 32 -10.31 12.11 -10.21
C SER A 32 -8.87 11.84 -9.79
N ARG A 33 -8.41 10.60 -10.02
CA ARG A 33 -7.02 10.25 -9.76
C ARG A 33 -6.07 11.08 -10.62
N SER A 34 -6.47 11.34 -11.88
CA SER A 34 -5.64 12.14 -12.77
C SER A 34 -5.39 13.52 -12.22
N SER A 35 -6.43 14.17 -11.70
CA SER A 35 -6.29 15.49 -11.09
C SER A 35 -5.38 15.44 -9.88
N LEU A 36 -5.51 14.39 -9.05
CA LEU A 36 -4.67 14.26 -7.88
C LEU A 36 -3.22 14.07 -8.27
N TYR A 37 -2.94 13.19 -9.24
CA TYR A 37 -1.57 12.94 -9.67
C TYR A 37 -0.94 14.19 -10.29
N ALA A 38 -1.71 14.93 -11.09
CA ALA A 38 -1.20 16.16 -11.67
C ALA A 38 -0.83 17.17 -10.57
N LYS A 39 -1.68 17.28 -9.55
CA LYS A 39 -1.39 18.19 -8.45
C LYS A 39 -0.18 17.74 -7.65
N MET A 40 -0.01 16.43 -7.47
CA MET A 40 1.15 15.91 -6.75
C MET A 40 2.46 16.21 -7.48
N GLN A 41 2.43 16.28 -8.80
CA GLN A 41 3.62 16.64 -9.57
C GLN A 41 3.97 18.11 -9.40
N ASP A 42 2.97 18.98 -9.28
CA ASP A 42 3.19 20.39 -9.11
C ASP A 42 3.46 20.78 -7.66
N ASP A 43 2.95 20.00 -6.71
CA ASP A 43 3.05 20.30 -5.29
C ASP A 43 3.80 19.17 -4.61
N VAL A 44 5.08 19.40 -4.37
CA VAL A 44 5.96 18.38 -3.79
C VAL A 44 5.50 17.99 -2.39
N GLU A 45 5.02 18.96 -1.62
CA GLU A 45 4.57 18.67 -0.26
C GLU A 45 3.35 17.76 -0.26
N LEU A 46 2.42 17.98 -1.18
CA LEU A 46 1.27 17.10 -1.30
C LEU A 46 1.69 15.71 -1.73
N GLY A 47 2.59 15.61 -2.69
CA GLY A 47 3.11 14.31 -3.12
C GLY A 47 3.74 13.55 -1.96
N ASN A 48 4.52 14.24 -1.14
CA ASN A 48 5.16 13.62 0.03
C ASN A 48 4.13 13.21 1.07
N LEU A 49 3.09 14.01 1.27
CA LEU A 49 2.03 13.69 2.21
C LEU A 49 1.32 12.40 1.80
N ILE A 50 0.94 12.29 0.53
CA ILE A 50 0.25 11.10 0.03
C ILE A 50 1.14 9.87 0.14
N ARG A 51 2.41 9.99 -0.26
CA ARG A 51 3.34 8.86 -0.16
C ARG A 51 3.55 8.41 1.27
N ARG A 52 3.64 9.36 2.19
CA ARG A 52 3.80 9.04 3.60
C ARG A 52 2.56 8.33 4.14
N ALA A 53 1.38 8.79 3.72
CA ALA A 53 0.14 8.14 4.11
C ALA A 53 0.08 6.71 3.60
N GLN A 54 0.48 6.47 2.34
CA GLN A 54 0.53 5.13 1.78
C GLN A 54 1.51 4.25 2.53
N GLN A 55 2.68 4.78 2.86
CA GLN A 55 3.69 4.01 3.57
C GLN A 55 3.21 3.62 4.97
N GLN A 56 2.62 4.55 5.70
CA GLN A 56 2.11 4.27 7.03
C GLN A 56 0.98 3.25 7.00
N SER A 57 0.11 3.36 6.00
CA SER A 57 -0.98 2.41 5.83
C SER A 57 -0.45 1.02 5.53
N ALA A 58 0.57 0.92 4.67
CA ALA A 58 1.19 -0.35 4.33
C ALA A 58 1.86 -0.99 5.54
N GLU A 59 2.61 -0.20 6.30
CA GLU A 59 3.28 -0.69 7.49
C GLU A 59 2.29 -1.19 8.52
N LYS A 60 1.20 -0.45 8.72
CA LYS A 60 0.18 -0.87 9.65
C LYS A 60 -0.49 -2.17 9.22
N ALA A 61 -0.80 -2.30 7.94
CA ALA A 61 -1.43 -3.52 7.43
C ALA A 61 -0.53 -4.74 7.64
N LEU A 62 0.76 -4.58 7.40
CA LEU A 62 1.71 -5.67 7.60
C LEU A 62 1.87 -6.01 9.08
N GLU A 63 1.89 -5.00 9.95
CA GLU A 63 1.94 -5.22 11.38
C GLU A 63 0.70 -5.95 11.88
N ASP A 64 -0.47 -5.57 11.37
CA ASP A 64 -1.71 -6.23 11.76
C ASP A 64 -1.68 -7.72 11.41
N VAL A 65 -1.16 -8.06 10.24
CA VAL A 65 -0.99 -9.45 9.85
C VAL A 65 -0.06 -10.18 10.80
N GLU A 66 1.04 -9.55 11.16
CA GLU A 66 1.99 -10.17 12.08
C GLU A 66 1.36 -10.41 13.45
N VAL A 67 0.61 -9.44 13.96
CA VAL A 67 -0.09 -9.59 15.23
C VAL A 67 -1.09 -10.75 15.17
N MET A 68 -1.81 -10.89 14.05
CA MET A 68 -2.75 -11.99 13.90
C MET A 68 -2.04 -13.34 13.95
N TYR A 69 -0.89 -13.47 13.29
CA TYR A 69 -0.11 -14.70 13.36
C TYR A 69 0.38 -14.97 14.76
N GLN A 70 0.88 -13.95 15.45
CA GLN A 70 1.37 -14.11 16.81
C GLN A 70 0.26 -14.51 17.76
N ASP A 71 -0.91 -13.89 17.63
CA ASP A 71 -2.05 -14.25 18.46
C ASP A 71 -2.46 -15.70 18.24
N GLN A 72 -2.40 -16.18 17.02
CA GLN A 72 -2.71 -17.56 16.72
C GLN A 72 -1.68 -18.50 17.33
N LEU A 73 -0.39 -18.18 17.21
CA LEU A 73 0.67 -19.00 17.76
C LEU A 73 0.60 -19.08 19.28
N GLN A 74 0.19 -18.00 19.93
CA GLN A 74 0.09 -17.94 21.38
C GLN A 74 -1.25 -18.46 21.90
N GLY A 75 -2.16 -18.80 21.01
CA GLY A 75 -3.47 -19.30 21.40
C GLY A 75 -4.44 -18.24 21.90
N LYS A 76 -4.10 -16.96 21.73
CA LYS A 76 -4.98 -15.87 22.17
C LYS A 76 -6.23 -15.74 21.32
N LYS A 77 -6.09 -15.97 20.03
CA LYS A 77 -7.19 -15.98 19.08
C LYS A 77 -6.98 -17.11 18.11
N LYS A 78 -8.11 -17.69 17.67
CA LYS A 78 -8.03 -18.77 16.71
C LYS A 78 -8.61 -18.27 15.39
N TYR A 79 -7.80 -18.31 14.36
CA TYR A 79 -8.22 -18.03 13.01
C TYR A 79 -8.21 -19.32 12.22
N ASP A 80 -9.08 -19.43 11.23
CA ASP A 80 -8.96 -20.52 10.28
C ASP A 80 -7.61 -20.34 9.55
N PRO A 81 -6.71 -21.35 9.59
CA PRO A 81 -5.37 -21.16 9.02
C PRO A 81 -5.40 -20.81 7.54
N ASN A 82 -6.35 -21.34 6.78
CA ASN A 82 -6.43 -21.03 5.36
C ASN A 82 -6.88 -19.60 5.13
N VAL A 83 -7.84 -19.14 5.92
CA VAL A 83 -8.32 -17.76 5.79
C VAL A 83 -7.22 -16.78 6.20
N LEU A 84 -6.52 -17.07 7.28
CA LEU A 84 -5.43 -16.21 7.73
C LEU A 84 -4.34 -16.13 6.68
N ARG A 85 -3.96 -17.26 6.09
CA ARG A 85 -2.95 -17.28 5.04
C ARG A 85 -3.40 -16.47 3.83
N ASP A 86 -4.65 -16.66 3.41
CA ASP A 86 -5.17 -15.96 2.25
C ASP A 86 -5.22 -14.45 2.50
N TYR A 87 -5.62 -14.05 3.70
CA TYR A 87 -5.64 -12.63 4.06
C TYR A 87 -4.21 -12.05 4.04
N ALA A 88 -3.25 -12.78 4.60
CA ALA A 88 -1.86 -12.31 4.61
C ALA A 88 -1.31 -12.17 3.20
N LEU A 89 -1.61 -13.13 2.33
CA LEU A 89 -1.18 -13.04 0.94
C LEU A 89 -1.84 -11.85 0.23
N HIS A 90 -3.11 -11.61 0.51
CA HIS A 90 -3.81 -10.47 -0.07
C HIS A 90 -3.19 -9.15 0.36
N VAL A 91 -2.87 -9.02 1.67
CA VAL A 91 -2.24 -7.81 2.18
C VAL A 91 -0.88 -7.58 1.52
N ARG A 92 -0.07 -8.63 1.41
CA ARG A 92 1.23 -8.52 0.76
C ARG A 92 1.11 -8.13 -0.70
N TRP A 93 0.14 -8.72 -1.39
CA TRP A 93 -0.09 -8.40 -2.79
C TRP A 93 -0.49 -6.93 -2.93
N LYS A 94 -1.44 -6.49 -2.11
CA LYS A 94 -1.94 -5.11 -2.17
C LYS A 94 -0.83 -4.11 -1.88
N VAL A 95 -0.05 -4.35 -0.82
CA VAL A 95 1.04 -3.46 -0.45
C VAL A 95 2.10 -3.43 -1.55
N GLY A 96 2.41 -4.57 -2.14
CA GLY A 96 3.37 -4.63 -3.23
C GLY A 96 2.91 -3.87 -4.45
N LYS A 97 1.61 -3.86 -4.72
CA LYS A 97 1.06 -3.09 -5.84
C LYS A 97 1.08 -1.59 -5.59
N GLU A 98 0.81 -1.19 -4.35
CA GLU A 98 0.75 0.23 -4.01
C GLU A 98 2.14 0.83 -3.85
N MET A 99 3.10 0.05 -3.38
CA MET A 99 4.45 0.52 -3.11
C MET A 99 5.47 -0.50 -3.63
N PRO A 100 5.57 -0.63 -4.96
CA PRO A 100 6.43 -1.69 -5.54
C PRO A 100 7.91 -1.50 -5.24
N ASP A 101 8.36 -0.27 -5.03
CA ASP A 101 9.77 -0.02 -4.73
C ASP A 101 10.19 -0.60 -3.39
N GLN A 102 9.26 -0.67 -2.44
CA GLN A 102 9.56 -1.16 -1.10
C GLN A 102 9.05 -2.57 -0.86
N TYR A 103 7.92 -2.92 -1.43
CA TYR A 103 7.23 -4.17 -1.10
C TYR A 103 6.89 -5.01 -2.32
N GLY A 104 7.28 -4.58 -3.53
CA GLY A 104 7.05 -5.36 -4.73
C GLY A 104 7.91 -6.61 -4.74
N ASP A 105 7.47 -7.62 -5.50
CA ASP A 105 8.26 -8.83 -5.62
C ASP A 105 9.50 -8.59 -6.47
N ALA A 106 10.38 -9.57 -6.50
CA ALA A 106 11.65 -9.42 -7.20
C ALA A 106 11.46 -9.16 -8.69
N LYS A 107 10.44 -9.75 -9.27
CA LYS A 107 10.18 -9.57 -10.69
C LYS A 107 9.77 -8.14 -11.01
N SER A 108 8.92 -7.55 -10.17
CA SER A 108 8.52 -6.17 -10.35
C SER A 108 9.70 -5.23 -10.20
N ARG A 109 10.54 -5.48 -9.21
CA ARG A 109 11.72 -4.64 -9.01
C ARG A 109 12.71 -4.80 -10.15
N ALA A 110 12.84 -6.01 -10.66
CA ALA A 110 13.71 -6.23 -11.80
C ALA A 110 13.28 -5.42 -12.99
N GLY A 111 11.99 -5.37 -13.25
CA GLY A 111 11.46 -4.57 -14.34
C GLY A 111 11.78 -3.11 -14.18
N VAL A 112 11.66 -2.60 -12.96
CA VAL A 112 11.94 -1.21 -12.67
C VAL A 112 13.41 -0.89 -12.83
N GLU A 113 14.26 -1.79 -12.40
CA GLU A 113 15.69 -1.56 -12.41
C GLU A 113 16.35 -1.93 -13.71
N GLY A 114 15.63 -2.45 -14.64
CA GLY A 114 16.20 -2.93 -15.88
C GLY A 114 17.14 -4.08 -15.64
N SER A 115 16.84 -4.95 -14.74
CA SER A 115 17.73 -5.76 -14.15
C SER A 115 18.39 -6.79 -14.93
N ASP A 116 19.39 -7.28 -14.39
CA ASP A 116 20.07 -8.45 -14.86
C ASP A 116 19.51 -9.64 -14.14
N GLY A 117 20.05 -10.75 -14.34
CA GLY A 117 19.53 -11.96 -13.81
C GLY A 117 19.73 -12.18 -12.34
N THR A 118 20.46 -11.32 -11.68
CA THR A 118 20.78 -11.58 -10.30
C THR A 118 19.58 -11.48 -9.39
N VAL A 119 18.56 -10.81 -9.84
CA VAL A 119 17.37 -10.62 -9.02
C VAL A 119 16.76 -11.95 -8.64
N ARG A 120 16.84 -12.94 -9.50
CA ARG A 120 16.19 -14.20 -9.20
C ARG A 120 16.77 -14.90 -7.99
N ILE A 121 17.96 -14.54 -7.61
CA ILE A 121 18.56 -15.16 -6.45
C ILE A 121 17.89 -14.73 -5.19
N VAL A 122 17.45 -13.52 -5.15
CA VAL A 122 16.89 -12.95 -3.95
C VAL A 122 15.57 -13.59 -3.59
N TRP A 123 14.75 -13.90 -4.59
CA TRP A 123 13.43 -14.36 -4.25
C TRP A 123 13.39 -15.83 -3.86
N GLU A 124 14.42 -16.55 -4.12
CA GLU A 124 14.36 -17.94 -3.85
C GLU A 124 14.18 -18.29 -2.45
N GLU A 125 14.68 -17.49 -1.59
CA GLU A 125 14.54 -17.78 -0.25
C GLU A 125 13.28 -17.40 0.30
N SER A 126 12.50 -16.77 -0.39
CA SER A 126 11.22 -16.34 0.15
C SER A 126 10.30 -17.51 0.45
#